data_9b9730998d600bcf9820b1f4665bf42c
#
_entry.id   9b9730998d600bcf9820b1f4665bf42c
#
_cell.length_a   1.000
_cell.length_b   1.000
_cell.length_c   1.000
_cell.angle_alpha   90.00
_cell.angle_beta   90.00
_cell.angle_gamma   90.00
#
_symmetry.space_group_name_H-M   'P 1'
#
loop_
_entity.id
_entity.type
_entity.pdbx_description
1 polymer ?
#
loop_
_entity_poly.entity_id
_entity_poly.type
_entity_poly.pdbx_seq_one_letter_code
_entity_poly.pdbx_strand_id
1 'polypeptide(L)'
;MKKLFLLIFAVLLVLGSALPLAAYRVTRAVLGHTAPLPAASSVPELPTSQPKDLPSADAETFPVEDQSAGKVVQLSRREYVLGAVAAEMPVSWPDEALKAQAVAAHTYALYCRDHAALQSGAWLTVDPARRQGCLTEPVLRSYWGTAYEQNYARLSALVDEVLNDLLFYDNAPACTSYFAISNGRTEASENVWGTALPYLIPVDSGADLSADNYQYTVVFSAAQVQQAFSGLGITADLAAPESWFGPVEQTSSGYTKSLTVCGQTVSGTALRQALGLRSTCFTVQYQSGNFSFTTRGYGHGVGLSQWGAKAMAEQDADYADILAHYYPGTQLHRMGS
;
A
#
# COMPACT_ATOMS: atom_id res chain seq x y z
N MET A 1 -35.13 50.78 -0.70
CA MET A 1 -33.79 50.47 -1.29
C MET A 1 -32.78 50.00 -0.26
N LYS A 2 -32.55 50.67 0.90
CA LYS A 2 -31.57 50.21 1.92
C LYS A 2 -31.82 48.83 2.51
N LYS A 3 -33.09 48.43 2.75
CA LYS A 3 -33.44 47.10 3.30
C LYS A 3 -33.21 45.98 2.25
N LEU A 4 -33.39 46.22 0.97
CA LEU A 4 -33.14 45.27 -0.09
C LEU A 4 -31.63 45.05 -0.29
N PHE A 5 -30.84 46.13 -0.17
CA PHE A 5 -29.37 46.08 -0.27
C PHE A 5 -28.75 45.29 0.88
N LEU A 6 -29.28 45.47 2.11
CA LEU A 6 -28.87 44.69 3.31
C LEU A 6 -29.22 43.22 3.19
N LEU A 7 -30.39 42.89 2.60
CA LEU A 7 -30.78 41.50 2.37
C LEU A 7 -29.89 40.81 1.33
N ILE A 8 -29.60 41.48 0.21
CA ILE A 8 -28.70 40.97 -0.81
C ILE A 8 -27.27 40.80 -0.27
N PHE A 9 -26.79 41.76 0.54
CA PHE A 9 -25.47 41.66 1.16
C PHE A 9 -25.39 40.53 2.18
N ALA A 10 -26.43 40.31 2.98
CA ALA A 10 -26.51 39.16 3.91
C ALA A 10 -26.56 37.81 3.17
N VAL A 11 -27.30 37.72 2.05
CA VAL A 11 -27.35 36.50 1.22
C VAL A 11 -26.01 36.24 0.53
N LEU A 12 -25.33 37.25 0.04
CA LEU A 12 -23.99 37.12 -0.56
C LEU A 12 -22.93 36.75 0.50
N LEU A 13 -23.05 37.22 1.74
CA LEU A 13 -22.16 36.87 2.85
C LEU A 13 -22.35 35.43 3.30
N VAL A 14 -23.61 34.95 3.34
CA VAL A 14 -23.93 33.55 3.65
C VAL A 14 -23.52 32.62 2.53
N LEU A 15 -23.73 32.98 1.25
CA LEU A 15 -23.28 32.21 0.11
C LEU A 15 -21.75 32.24 -0.04
N GLY A 16 -21.12 33.38 0.23
CA GLY A 16 -19.65 33.51 0.18
C GLY A 16 -18.92 32.75 1.29
N SER A 17 -19.55 32.52 2.44
CA SER A 17 -18.99 31.71 3.54
C SER A 17 -19.41 30.24 3.47
N ALA A 18 -20.60 29.92 2.94
CA ALA A 18 -21.08 28.54 2.80
C ALA A 18 -20.49 27.79 1.61
N LEU A 19 -20.22 28.47 0.51
CA LEU A 19 -19.60 27.88 -0.69
C LEU A 19 -18.16 27.35 -0.42
N PRO A 20 -17.25 28.08 0.27
CA PRO A 20 -15.95 27.53 0.65
C PRO A 20 -16.07 26.34 1.62
N LEU A 21 -17.05 26.36 2.53
CA LEU A 21 -17.26 25.28 3.48
C LEU A 21 -17.88 24.03 2.82
N ALA A 22 -18.78 24.23 1.87
CA ALA A 22 -19.36 23.16 1.06
C ALA A 22 -18.32 22.58 0.08
N ALA A 23 -17.54 23.45 -0.61
CA ALA A 23 -16.41 23.02 -1.43
C ALA A 23 -15.35 22.30 -0.59
N TYR A 24 -15.03 22.78 0.61
CA TYR A 24 -14.12 22.11 1.55
C TYR A 24 -14.67 20.75 2.00
N ARG A 25 -15.97 20.61 2.27
CA ARG A 25 -16.58 19.33 2.64
C ARG A 25 -16.68 18.38 1.45
N VAL A 26 -16.97 18.86 0.25
CA VAL A 26 -16.98 18.06 -0.98
C VAL A 26 -15.55 17.69 -1.39
N THR A 27 -14.59 18.61 -1.29
CA THR A 27 -13.17 18.31 -1.55
C THR A 27 -12.63 17.34 -0.50
N ARG A 28 -13.04 17.45 0.77
CA ARG A 28 -12.69 16.49 1.83
C ARG A 28 -13.40 15.15 1.65
N ALA A 29 -14.62 15.11 1.13
CA ALA A 29 -15.32 13.87 0.77
C ALA A 29 -14.74 13.22 -0.51
N VAL A 30 -14.25 14.02 -1.46
CA VAL A 30 -13.66 13.55 -2.72
C VAL A 30 -12.14 13.32 -2.59
N LEU A 31 -11.42 14.14 -1.80
CA LEU A 31 -9.99 13.99 -1.52
C LEU A 31 -9.72 13.27 -0.19
N GLY A 32 -10.69 13.10 0.68
CA GLY A 32 -10.61 12.40 1.97
C GLY A 32 -10.68 10.88 1.85
N HIS A 33 -10.75 10.33 0.63
CA HIS A 33 -10.50 8.92 0.36
C HIS A 33 -9.04 8.69 -0.05
N THR A 34 -8.09 9.33 0.61
CA THR A 34 -6.82 8.66 0.81
C THR A 34 -7.15 7.53 1.78
N ALA A 35 -7.32 6.31 1.27
CA ALA A 35 -7.34 5.13 2.11
C ALA A 35 -6.18 5.27 3.11
N PRO A 36 -6.40 5.08 4.41
CA PRO A 36 -5.27 4.90 5.31
C PRO A 36 -4.43 3.82 4.68
N LEU A 37 -3.11 4.05 4.63
CA LEU A 37 -2.15 3.05 4.19
C LEU A 37 -2.53 1.74 4.89
N PRO A 38 -2.54 0.59 4.18
CA PRO A 38 -2.57 -0.67 4.87
C PRO A 38 -1.52 -0.58 5.97
N ALA A 39 -1.92 -0.83 7.20
CA ALA A 39 -0.97 -1.00 8.30
C ALA A 39 0.07 -1.95 7.74
N ALA A 40 1.34 -1.58 7.81
CA ALA A 40 2.41 -2.45 7.35
C ALA A 40 2.13 -3.81 7.99
N SER A 41 1.75 -4.79 7.18
CA SER A 41 1.57 -6.15 7.67
C SER A 41 2.89 -6.47 8.35
N SER A 42 2.86 -6.64 9.67
CA SER A 42 4.03 -7.10 10.39
C SER A 42 4.36 -8.45 9.77
N VAL A 43 5.47 -8.51 9.03
CA VAL A 43 5.98 -9.78 8.55
C VAL A 43 6.33 -10.58 9.80
N PRO A 44 5.70 -11.74 10.04
CA PRO A 44 6.00 -12.55 11.20
C PRO A 44 7.48 -12.96 11.19
N GLU A 45 8.09 -13.05 12.37
CA GLU A 45 9.43 -13.62 12.50
C GLU A 45 9.49 -15.00 11.84
N LEU A 46 10.50 -15.22 11.01
CA LEU A 46 10.74 -16.47 10.29
C LEU A 46 10.95 -17.63 11.30
N PRO A 47 10.04 -18.61 11.37
CA PRO A 47 10.39 -19.87 12.01
C PRO A 47 11.28 -20.67 11.05
N THR A 48 12.39 -21.18 11.53
CA THR A 48 13.20 -22.22 10.87
C THR A 48 12.38 -23.52 10.81
N SER A 49 11.58 -23.70 9.77
CA SER A 49 10.81 -24.92 9.56
C SER A 49 11.16 -25.59 8.24
N GLN A 50 11.19 -26.93 8.27
CA GLN A 50 11.42 -27.79 7.12
C GLN A 50 10.34 -27.62 6.04
N PRO A 51 10.64 -27.91 4.75
CA PRO A 51 9.67 -27.80 3.65
C PRO A 51 8.42 -28.63 3.93
N LYS A 52 7.25 -27.98 3.87
CA LYS A 52 5.97 -28.67 3.82
C LYS A 52 5.71 -29.12 2.40
N ASP A 53 5.10 -30.29 2.24
CA ASP A 53 4.61 -30.74 0.93
C ASP A 53 3.75 -29.67 0.27
N LEU A 54 3.95 -29.45 -1.03
CA LEU A 54 3.18 -28.51 -1.84
C LEU A 54 1.69 -28.86 -1.75
N PRO A 55 0.80 -27.92 -1.43
CA PRO A 55 -0.62 -28.21 -1.37
C PRO A 55 -1.17 -28.57 -2.74
N SER A 56 -2.06 -29.55 -2.78
CA SER A 56 -2.87 -29.90 -3.97
C SER A 56 -3.73 -28.71 -4.37
N ALA A 57 -3.72 -28.36 -5.66
CA ALA A 57 -4.31 -27.13 -6.20
C ALA A 57 -5.84 -27.01 -6.07
N ASP A 58 -6.57 -28.10 -5.82
CA ASP A 58 -8.01 -28.18 -6.12
C ASP A 58 -8.99 -28.00 -4.95
N ALA A 59 -8.54 -27.79 -3.72
CA ALA A 59 -9.46 -27.74 -2.57
C ALA A 59 -9.15 -26.61 -1.56
N GLU A 60 -8.27 -25.68 -1.86
CA GLU A 60 -7.81 -24.72 -0.86
C GLU A 60 -8.71 -23.50 -0.81
N THR A 61 -9.42 -23.34 0.32
CA THR A 61 -10.07 -22.09 0.68
C THR A 61 -9.09 -21.21 1.44
N PHE A 62 -9.18 -19.90 1.18
CA PHE A 62 -8.38 -18.85 1.80
C PHE A 62 -9.18 -18.22 2.93
N PRO A 63 -8.88 -18.54 4.20
CA PRO A 63 -9.49 -17.86 5.32
C PRO A 63 -8.91 -16.46 5.45
N VAL A 64 -9.73 -15.44 5.23
CA VAL A 64 -9.37 -14.02 5.37
C VAL A 64 -10.19 -13.38 6.47
N GLU A 65 -9.56 -12.53 7.29
CA GLU A 65 -10.24 -11.75 8.31
C GLU A 65 -10.76 -10.46 7.69
N ASP A 66 -12.06 -10.41 7.42
CA ASP A 66 -12.74 -9.21 6.92
C ASP A 66 -13.01 -8.25 8.08
N GLN A 67 -12.20 -7.18 8.17
CA GLN A 67 -12.33 -6.15 9.20
C GLN A 67 -13.66 -5.38 9.10
N SER A 68 -14.17 -5.18 7.89
CA SER A 68 -15.43 -4.47 7.68
C SER A 68 -16.64 -5.29 8.12
N ALA A 69 -16.56 -6.62 8.00
CA ALA A 69 -17.59 -7.55 8.46
C ALA A 69 -17.35 -8.08 9.88
N GLY A 70 -16.16 -7.88 10.44
CA GLY A 70 -15.76 -8.35 11.77
C GLY A 70 -15.73 -9.87 11.89
N LYS A 71 -15.42 -10.62 10.82
CA LYS A 71 -15.44 -12.09 10.79
C LYS A 71 -14.41 -12.67 9.81
N VAL A 72 -14.06 -13.93 10.03
CA VAL A 72 -13.30 -14.71 9.05
C VAL A 72 -14.24 -15.19 7.93
N VAL A 73 -13.84 -14.94 6.70
CA VAL A 73 -14.56 -15.35 5.48
C VAL A 73 -13.69 -16.37 4.73
N GLN A 74 -14.31 -17.45 4.25
CA GLN A 74 -13.66 -18.43 3.41
C GLN A 74 -13.88 -18.05 1.95
N LEU A 75 -12.80 -17.75 1.23
CA LEU A 75 -12.83 -17.46 -0.20
C LEU A 75 -12.21 -18.65 -0.95
N SER A 76 -12.73 -18.96 -2.13
CA SER A 76 -11.97 -19.82 -3.04
C SER A 76 -10.68 -19.14 -3.46
N ARG A 77 -9.66 -19.88 -3.83
CA ARG A 77 -8.38 -19.37 -4.35
C ARG A 77 -8.60 -18.32 -5.44
N ARG A 78 -9.48 -18.63 -6.40
CA ARG A 78 -9.81 -17.72 -7.49
C ARG A 78 -10.47 -16.42 -7.04
N GLU A 79 -11.45 -16.50 -6.13
CA GLU A 79 -12.11 -15.31 -5.59
C GLU A 79 -11.13 -14.41 -4.85
N TYR A 80 -10.24 -15.01 -4.04
CA TYR A 80 -9.22 -14.25 -3.34
C TYR A 80 -8.26 -13.54 -4.31
N VAL A 81 -7.67 -14.27 -5.27
CA VAL A 81 -6.68 -13.68 -6.20
C VAL A 81 -7.31 -12.60 -7.06
N LEU A 82 -8.52 -12.83 -7.62
CA LEU A 82 -9.25 -11.83 -8.39
C LEU A 82 -9.55 -10.58 -7.55
N GLY A 83 -10.07 -10.78 -6.34
CA GLY A 83 -10.39 -9.69 -5.43
C GLY A 83 -9.15 -8.91 -4.97
N ALA A 84 -8.01 -9.59 -4.79
CA ALA A 84 -6.75 -8.97 -4.42
C ALA A 84 -6.21 -8.09 -5.56
N VAL A 85 -6.16 -8.58 -6.79
CA VAL A 85 -5.72 -7.77 -7.95
C VAL A 85 -6.64 -6.57 -8.13
N ALA A 86 -7.95 -6.74 -8.03
CA ALA A 86 -8.92 -5.66 -8.19
C ALA A 86 -8.83 -4.58 -7.10
N ALA A 87 -8.34 -4.94 -5.89
CA ALA A 87 -8.09 -4.00 -4.81
C ALA A 87 -6.85 -3.13 -5.07
N GLU A 88 -5.86 -3.67 -5.75
CA GLU A 88 -4.52 -3.15 -5.83
C GLU A 88 -4.21 -2.42 -7.13
N MET A 89 -4.75 -2.90 -8.26
CA MET A 89 -4.46 -2.35 -9.58
C MET A 89 -5.73 -1.99 -10.36
N PRO A 90 -5.74 -0.88 -11.10
CA PRO A 90 -6.81 -0.60 -12.07
C PRO A 90 -6.91 -1.71 -13.12
N VAL A 91 -8.11 -2.25 -13.35
CA VAL A 91 -8.34 -3.31 -14.34
C VAL A 91 -7.98 -2.92 -15.78
N SER A 92 -7.82 -1.61 -16.06
CA SER A 92 -7.39 -1.08 -17.35
C SER A 92 -5.88 -1.13 -17.60
N TRP A 93 -5.10 -1.54 -16.59
CA TRP A 93 -3.65 -1.66 -16.73
C TRP A 93 -3.27 -2.84 -17.66
N PRO A 94 -2.01 -2.90 -18.16
CA PRO A 94 -1.55 -3.97 -19.03
C PRO A 94 -1.76 -5.35 -18.42
N ASP A 95 -2.09 -6.33 -19.27
CA ASP A 95 -2.41 -7.71 -18.87
C ASP A 95 -1.26 -8.35 -18.08
N GLU A 96 -0.02 -8.16 -18.53
CA GLU A 96 1.15 -8.76 -17.89
C GLU A 96 1.42 -8.18 -16.49
N ALA A 97 1.12 -6.90 -16.25
CA ALA A 97 1.19 -6.31 -14.92
C ALA A 97 0.12 -6.89 -13.97
N LEU A 98 -1.11 -7.10 -14.48
CA LEU A 98 -2.20 -7.71 -13.71
C LEU A 98 -1.90 -9.18 -13.40
N LYS A 99 -1.30 -9.93 -14.34
CA LYS A 99 -0.84 -11.32 -14.13
C LYS A 99 0.27 -11.38 -13.08
N ALA A 100 1.28 -10.50 -13.16
CA ALA A 100 2.34 -10.42 -12.16
C ALA A 100 1.79 -10.15 -10.76
N GLN A 101 0.84 -9.21 -10.63
CA GLN A 101 0.16 -8.93 -9.37
C GLN A 101 -0.65 -10.14 -8.87
N ALA A 102 -1.30 -10.89 -9.77
CA ALA A 102 -2.08 -12.09 -9.40
C ALA A 102 -1.16 -13.17 -8.80
N VAL A 103 -0.04 -13.47 -9.47
CA VAL A 103 0.95 -14.43 -8.95
C VAL A 103 1.54 -13.96 -7.63
N ALA A 104 1.89 -12.67 -7.53
CA ALA A 104 2.41 -12.10 -6.29
C ALA A 104 1.40 -12.20 -5.14
N ALA A 105 0.15 -11.79 -5.33
CA ALA A 105 -0.89 -11.86 -4.31
C ALA A 105 -1.19 -13.28 -3.86
N HIS A 106 -1.26 -14.23 -4.82
CA HIS A 106 -1.46 -15.64 -4.52
C HIS A 106 -0.32 -16.21 -3.68
N THR A 107 0.92 -16.02 -4.14
CA THR A 107 2.12 -16.51 -3.44
C THR A 107 2.23 -15.90 -2.05
N TYR A 108 1.96 -14.59 -1.90
CA TYR A 108 1.98 -13.91 -0.60
C TYR A 108 0.96 -14.50 0.38
N ALA A 109 -0.24 -14.85 -0.08
CA ALA A 109 -1.22 -15.48 0.77
C ALA A 109 -0.76 -16.85 1.30
N LEU A 110 -0.11 -17.66 0.45
CA LEU A 110 0.46 -18.94 0.88
C LEU A 110 1.65 -18.73 1.83
N TYR A 111 2.49 -17.73 1.60
CA TYR A 111 3.53 -17.33 2.56
C TYR A 111 2.91 -16.97 3.91
N CYS A 112 1.86 -16.16 3.94
CA CYS A 112 1.16 -15.79 5.17
C CYS A 112 0.53 -17.00 5.87
N ARG A 113 -0.05 -17.96 5.15
CA ARG A 113 -0.54 -19.22 5.70
C ARG A 113 0.54 -19.94 6.50
N ASP A 114 1.76 -19.98 5.97
CA ASP A 114 2.85 -20.75 6.55
C ASP A 114 3.56 -19.99 7.69
N HIS A 115 3.46 -18.66 7.75
CA HIS A 115 4.21 -17.81 8.66
C HIS A 115 3.35 -16.88 9.52
N ALA A 116 2.10 -16.59 9.14
CA ALA A 116 1.23 -15.66 9.84
C ALA A 116 0.24 -16.43 10.74
N ALA A 117 0.53 -16.52 12.03
CA ALA A 117 -0.40 -17.08 13.01
C ALA A 117 -1.37 -15.98 13.49
N LEU A 118 -2.41 -15.65 12.69
CA LEU A 118 -3.50 -14.83 13.22
C LEU A 118 -4.30 -15.65 14.23
N GLN A 119 -4.65 -15.05 15.37
CA GLN A 119 -5.44 -15.72 16.41
C GLN A 119 -6.82 -16.18 15.91
N SER A 120 -7.35 -15.51 14.89
CA SER A 120 -8.60 -15.85 14.21
C SER A 120 -8.51 -17.10 13.32
N GLY A 121 -7.31 -17.60 13.05
CA GLY A 121 -7.06 -18.67 12.06
C GLY A 121 -7.07 -18.20 10.60
N ALA A 122 -7.26 -16.91 10.35
CA ALA A 122 -7.13 -16.34 9.01
C ALA A 122 -5.66 -16.20 8.61
N TRP A 123 -5.37 -16.28 7.30
CA TRP A 123 -4.03 -16.07 6.78
C TRP A 123 -3.69 -14.59 6.61
N LEU A 124 -4.70 -13.80 6.29
CA LEU A 124 -4.59 -12.39 5.93
C LEU A 124 -5.75 -11.59 6.51
N THR A 125 -5.49 -10.31 6.72
CA THR A 125 -6.53 -9.33 7.04
C THR A 125 -6.87 -8.52 5.79
N VAL A 126 -8.17 -8.34 5.52
CA VAL A 126 -8.70 -7.56 4.40
C VAL A 126 -9.74 -6.57 4.90
N ASP A 127 -9.92 -5.45 4.21
CA ASP A 127 -11.00 -4.49 4.47
C ASP A 127 -11.68 -4.10 3.15
N PRO A 128 -12.65 -4.90 2.66
CA PRO A 128 -13.32 -4.65 1.39
C PRO A 128 -14.05 -3.30 1.36
N ALA A 129 -14.56 -2.82 2.50
CA ALA A 129 -15.24 -1.52 2.58
C ALA A 129 -14.27 -0.35 2.31
N ARG A 130 -13.00 -0.50 2.68
CA ARG A 130 -11.92 0.44 2.38
C ARG A 130 -11.14 0.10 1.12
N ARG A 131 -11.54 -0.96 0.42
CA ARG A 131 -10.87 -1.49 -0.77
C ARG A 131 -9.40 -1.86 -0.51
N GLN A 132 -9.17 -2.61 0.56
CA GLN A 132 -7.84 -3.04 0.98
C GLN A 132 -7.73 -4.56 1.01
N GLY A 133 -6.66 -5.07 0.46
CA GLY A 133 -6.25 -6.46 0.49
C GLY A 133 -7.04 -7.38 -0.46
N CYS A 134 -8.37 -7.38 -0.42
CA CYS A 134 -9.21 -8.17 -1.32
C CYS A 134 -10.61 -7.57 -1.42
N LEU A 135 -11.18 -7.51 -2.63
CA LEU A 135 -12.55 -7.07 -2.87
C LEU A 135 -13.46 -8.27 -3.12
N THR A 136 -14.56 -8.33 -2.38
CA THR A 136 -15.60 -9.34 -2.61
C THR A 136 -16.47 -8.96 -3.82
N GLU A 137 -17.16 -9.94 -4.40
CA GLU A 137 -18.02 -9.70 -5.57
C GLU A 137 -19.05 -8.58 -5.36
N PRO A 138 -19.78 -8.46 -4.23
CA PRO A 138 -20.69 -7.35 -4.00
C PRO A 138 -19.99 -5.98 -4.05
N VAL A 139 -18.75 -5.90 -3.52
CA VAL A 139 -17.95 -4.66 -3.55
C VAL A 139 -17.50 -4.36 -4.97
N LEU A 140 -17.07 -5.36 -5.74
CA LEU A 140 -16.69 -5.22 -7.16
C LEU A 140 -17.86 -4.74 -8.01
N ARG A 141 -19.07 -5.29 -7.81
CA ARG A 141 -20.29 -4.83 -8.51
C ARG A 141 -20.59 -3.36 -8.21
N SER A 142 -20.48 -2.96 -6.96
CA SER A 142 -20.66 -1.55 -6.57
C SER A 142 -19.55 -0.64 -7.11
N TYR A 143 -18.31 -1.12 -7.12
CA TYR A 143 -17.14 -0.35 -7.53
C TYR A 143 -17.10 -0.09 -9.03
N TRP A 144 -17.35 -1.13 -9.85
CA TRP A 144 -17.31 -1.04 -11.30
C TRP A 144 -18.64 -0.65 -11.93
N GLY A 145 -19.75 -0.72 -11.18
CA GLY A 145 -21.07 -0.32 -11.65
C GLY A 145 -21.44 -0.98 -12.97
N THR A 146 -21.76 -0.18 -13.98
CA THR A 146 -22.15 -0.67 -15.33
C THR A 146 -21.01 -1.39 -16.07
N ALA A 147 -19.76 -1.15 -15.69
CA ALA A 147 -18.60 -1.83 -16.30
C ALA A 147 -18.28 -3.17 -15.63
N TYR A 148 -19.06 -3.59 -14.62
CA TYR A 148 -18.75 -4.78 -13.83
C TYR A 148 -18.57 -6.04 -14.70
N GLU A 149 -19.51 -6.37 -15.55
CA GLU A 149 -19.47 -7.62 -16.34
C GLU A 149 -18.23 -7.67 -17.26
N GLN A 150 -17.91 -6.56 -17.91
CA GLN A 150 -16.72 -6.46 -18.77
C GLN A 150 -15.43 -6.58 -17.98
N ASN A 151 -15.30 -5.81 -16.88
CA ASN A 151 -14.10 -5.78 -16.04
C ASN A 151 -13.89 -7.13 -15.36
N TYR A 152 -14.96 -7.73 -14.85
CA TYR A 152 -14.90 -9.05 -14.21
C TYR A 152 -14.50 -10.15 -15.19
N ALA A 153 -15.07 -10.17 -16.39
CA ALA A 153 -14.71 -11.13 -17.42
C ALA A 153 -13.23 -11.02 -17.82
N ARG A 154 -12.75 -9.78 -18.06
CA ARG A 154 -11.35 -9.52 -18.41
C ARG A 154 -10.41 -9.99 -17.30
N LEU A 155 -10.62 -9.52 -16.08
CA LEU A 155 -9.73 -9.85 -14.96
C LEU A 155 -9.77 -11.35 -14.64
N SER A 156 -10.96 -11.98 -14.75
CA SER A 156 -11.12 -13.41 -14.56
C SER A 156 -10.28 -14.22 -15.54
N ALA A 157 -10.29 -13.86 -16.82
CA ALA A 157 -9.51 -14.56 -17.83
C ALA A 157 -8.01 -14.49 -17.54
N LEU A 158 -7.51 -13.30 -17.16
CA LEU A 158 -6.10 -13.12 -16.81
C LEU A 158 -5.69 -13.89 -15.56
N VAL A 159 -6.54 -13.89 -14.53
CA VAL A 159 -6.28 -14.65 -13.29
C VAL A 159 -6.28 -16.16 -13.59
N ASP A 160 -7.22 -16.66 -14.39
CA ASP A 160 -7.32 -18.09 -14.73
C ASP A 160 -6.07 -18.59 -15.49
N GLU A 161 -5.42 -17.73 -16.30
CA GLU A 161 -4.18 -18.08 -17.01
C GLU A 161 -3.02 -18.37 -16.06
N VAL A 162 -2.93 -17.65 -14.93
CA VAL A 162 -1.79 -17.68 -13.99
C VAL A 162 -2.14 -18.23 -12.61
N LEU A 163 -3.37 -18.73 -12.42
CA LEU A 163 -3.87 -19.16 -11.11
C LEU A 163 -3.03 -20.28 -10.49
N ASN A 164 -2.36 -21.06 -11.33
CA ASN A 164 -1.48 -22.15 -10.90
C ASN A 164 0.00 -21.75 -10.79
N ASP A 165 0.35 -20.52 -11.10
CA ASP A 165 1.72 -20.04 -11.06
C ASP A 165 2.03 -19.42 -9.70
N LEU A 166 3.14 -19.84 -9.09
CA LEU A 166 3.60 -19.41 -7.78
C LEU A 166 5.11 -19.14 -7.80
N LEU A 167 5.56 -18.21 -6.97
CA LEU A 167 6.97 -17.95 -6.74
C LEU A 167 7.49 -18.70 -5.52
N PHE A 168 8.58 -19.43 -5.69
CA PHE A 168 9.25 -20.15 -4.63
C PHE A 168 10.67 -19.64 -4.42
N TYR A 169 11.08 -19.65 -3.17
CA TYR A 169 12.45 -19.51 -2.77
C TYR A 169 12.77 -20.62 -1.77
N ASP A 170 13.85 -21.36 -2.03
CA ASP A 170 14.29 -22.48 -1.17
C ASP A 170 13.18 -23.51 -0.89
N ASN A 171 12.40 -23.87 -1.95
CA ASN A 171 11.27 -24.80 -1.93
C ASN A 171 10.08 -24.38 -1.05
N ALA A 172 9.97 -23.11 -0.68
CA ALA A 172 8.81 -22.56 0.03
C ALA A 172 8.21 -21.37 -0.74
N PRO A 173 6.89 -21.10 -0.59
CA PRO A 173 6.30 -19.88 -1.14
C PRO A 173 7.05 -18.63 -0.68
N ALA A 174 7.44 -17.78 -1.62
CA ALA A 174 8.20 -16.58 -1.32
C ALA A 174 7.32 -15.48 -0.69
N CYS A 175 7.91 -14.62 0.14
CA CYS A 175 7.27 -13.39 0.62
C CYS A 175 7.20 -12.37 -0.52
N THR A 176 6.16 -12.46 -1.33
CA THR A 176 5.98 -11.63 -2.52
C THR A 176 5.22 -10.35 -2.20
N SER A 177 5.77 -9.52 -1.31
CA SER A 177 5.21 -8.23 -0.97
C SER A 177 5.22 -7.26 -2.16
N TYR A 178 4.25 -6.36 -2.21
CA TYR A 178 4.09 -5.37 -3.29
C TYR A 178 3.60 -4.03 -2.74
N PHE A 179 3.78 -2.97 -3.51
CA PHE A 179 3.41 -1.62 -3.13
C PHE A 179 3.20 -0.74 -4.38
N ALA A 180 2.63 0.45 -4.21
CA ALA A 180 2.17 1.24 -5.34
C ALA A 180 3.29 1.85 -6.19
N ILE A 181 4.20 2.65 -5.59
CA ILE A 181 5.21 3.46 -6.30
C ILE A 181 6.48 3.53 -5.46
N SER A 182 7.65 3.19 -6.02
CA SER A 182 8.95 3.38 -5.36
C SER A 182 9.45 4.83 -5.47
N ASN A 183 10.58 5.13 -4.84
CA ASN A 183 11.28 6.40 -5.06
C ASN A 183 12.22 6.38 -6.29
N GLY A 184 12.11 5.37 -7.17
CA GLY A 184 12.97 5.06 -8.30
C GLY A 184 13.81 3.80 -8.07
N ARG A 185 13.78 3.25 -6.84
CA ARG A 185 14.44 2.01 -6.44
C ARG A 185 13.65 1.33 -5.32
N THR A 186 13.58 0.01 -5.32
CA THR A 186 12.96 -0.71 -4.20
C THR A 186 13.86 -0.72 -2.96
N GLU A 187 13.30 -1.11 -1.81
CA GLU A 187 14.00 -1.16 -0.54
C GLU A 187 14.26 -2.60 -0.12
N ALA A 188 15.31 -2.82 0.66
CA ALA A 188 15.60 -4.11 1.27
C ALA A 188 14.65 -4.42 2.43
N SER A 189 14.24 -5.68 2.56
CA SER A 189 13.28 -6.13 3.58
C SER A 189 13.74 -5.84 5.01
N GLU A 190 15.03 -6.00 5.30
CA GLU A 190 15.60 -5.74 6.63
C GLU A 190 15.48 -4.28 7.07
N ASN A 191 15.47 -3.34 6.15
CA ASN A 191 15.32 -1.92 6.48
C ASN A 191 13.89 -1.54 6.87
N VAL A 192 12.91 -2.36 6.47
CA VAL A 192 11.48 -2.10 6.75
C VAL A 192 10.95 -3.01 7.85
N TRP A 193 11.34 -4.28 7.85
CA TRP A 193 10.81 -5.31 8.77
C TRP A 193 11.85 -5.93 9.70
N GLY A 194 13.13 -5.56 9.57
CA GLY A 194 14.20 -6.08 10.43
C GLY A 194 14.73 -7.46 10.04
N THR A 195 14.13 -8.12 9.04
CA THR A 195 14.53 -9.45 8.56
C THR A 195 14.99 -9.37 7.10
N ALA A 196 16.21 -9.85 6.84
CA ALA A 196 16.73 -9.92 5.48
C ALA A 196 16.17 -11.14 4.74
N LEU A 197 15.47 -10.90 3.63
CA LEU A 197 15.05 -11.93 2.68
C LEU A 197 15.90 -11.80 1.41
N PRO A 198 16.64 -12.85 0.99
CA PRO A 198 17.66 -12.73 -0.07
C PRO A 198 17.12 -12.27 -1.43
N TYR A 199 15.84 -12.40 -1.67
CA TYR A 199 15.14 -12.00 -2.89
C TYR A 199 14.35 -10.69 -2.74
N LEU A 200 14.29 -10.08 -1.55
CA LEU A 200 13.69 -8.77 -1.29
C LEU A 200 14.79 -7.73 -1.07
N ILE A 201 15.56 -7.52 -2.10
CA ILE A 201 16.70 -6.59 -2.17
C ILE A 201 16.38 -5.37 -3.04
N PRO A 202 17.15 -4.28 -2.94
CA PRO A 202 16.95 -3.12 -3.78
C PRO A 202 17.16 -3.43 -5.26
N VAL A 203 16.12 -3.23 -6.08
CA VAL A 203 16.19 -3.29 -7.55
C VAL A 203 15.83 -1.94 -8.16
N ASP A 204 16.25 -1.69 -9.40
CA ASP A 204 15.90 -0.48 -10.12
C ASP A 204 14.39 -0.44 -10.43
N SER A 205 13.79 0.71 -10.27
CA SER A 205 12.40 0.97 -10.64
C SER A 205 12.26 2.42 -11.12
N GLY A 206 13.20 2.85 -11.97
CA GLY A 206 13.32 4.24 -12.44
C GLY A 206 12.07 4.77 -13.15
N ALA A 207 11.26 3.89 -13.75
CA ALA A 207 9.98 4.26 -14.36
C ALA A 207 8.98 4.87 -13.35
N ASP A 208 9.09 4.53 -12.07
CA ASP A 208 8.24 5.08 -11.00
C ASP A 208 8.35 6.60 -10.85
N LEU A 209 9.48 7.18 -11.25
CA LEU A 209 9.70 8.65 -11.20
C LEU A 209 8.73 9.43 -12.08
N SER A 210 8.13 8.76 -13.08
CA SER A 210 7.12 9.33 -13.97
C SER A 210 5.67 9.07 -13.53
N ALA A 211 5.49 8.39 -12.39
CA ALA A 211 4.16 8.04 -11.91
C ALA A 211 3.33 9.26 -11.56
N ASP A 212 2.06 9.23 -11.96
CA ASP A 212 1.08 10.18 -11.42
C ASP A 212 1.09 10.08 -9.89
N ASN A 213 1.15 11.19 -9.21
CA ASN A 213 1.26 11.24 -7.75
C ASN A 213 2.57 10.64 -7.16
N TYR A 214 3.65 10.55 -7.92
CA TYR A 214 4.97 10.19 -7.41
C TYR A 214 5.39 11.03 -6.20
N GLN A 215 5.12 12.34 -6.24
CA GLN A 215 5.40 13.26 -5.16
C GLN A 215 4.09 13.75 -4.52
N TYR A 216 4.05 13.76 -3.19
CA TYR A 216 2.90 14.26 -2.45
C TYR A 216 3.35 15.04 -1.22
N THR A 217 2.75 16.23 -1.02
CA THR A 217 3.01 17.07 0.16
C THR A 217 1.77 17.12 1.03
N VAL A 218 1.95 16.82 2.32
CA VAL A 218 0.94 17.01 3.36
C VAL A 218 1.42 18.03 4.37
N VAL A 219 0.51 18.86 4.86
CA VAL A 219 0.81 19.91 5.84
C VAL A 219 0.08 19.60 7.14
N PHE A 220 0.82 19.65 8.25
CA PHE A 220 0.31 19.50 9.60
C PHE A 220 0.65 20.73 10.42
N SER A 221 -0.24 21.18 11.30
CA SER A 221 0.12 22.13 12.34
C SER A 221 1.10 21.49 13.34
N ALA A 222 1.89 22.31 14.03
CA ALA A 222 2.78 21.82 15.09
C ALA A 222 2.02 20.99 16.15
N ALA A 223 0.80 21.38 16.52
CA ALA A 223 -0.03 20.64 17.46
C ALA A 223 -0.42 19.24 16.95
N GLN A 224 -0.71 19.08 15.65
CA GLN A 224 -1.01 17.77 15.06
C GLN A 224 0.22 16.84 15.05
N VAL A 225 1.39 17.40 14.74
CA VAL A 225 2.66 16.65 14.80
C VAL A 225 3.00 16.26 16.23
N GLN A 226 2.83 17.18 17.20
CA GLN A 226 3.01 16.88 18.63
C GLN A 226 2.09 15.71 19.08
N GLN A 227 0.82 15.74 18.65
CA GLN A 227 -0.12 14.65 18.95
C GLN A 227 0.34 13.31 18.38
N ALA A 228 0.86 13.28 17.14
CA ALA A 228 1.42 12.08 16.54
C ALA A 228 2.65 11.57 17.31
N PHE A 229 3.50 12.47 17.78
CA PHE A 229 4.68 12.15 18.59
C PHE A 229 4.33 11.51 19.93
N SER A 230 3.21 11.90 20.56
CA SER A 230 2.78 11.28 21.82
C SER A 230 2.53 9.76 21.66
N GLY A 231 2.06 9.31 20.49
CA GLY A 231 1.95 7.88 20.17
C GLY A 231 3.30 7.15 20.05
N LEU A 232 4.39 7.89 19.87
CA LEU A 232 5.76 7.38 19.85
C LEU A 232 6.49 7.57 21.19
N GLY A 233 5.82 8.07 22.23
CA GLY A 233 6.44 8.39 23.52
C GLY A 233 7.36 9.59 23.49
N ILE A 234 7.24 10.47 22.49
CA ILE A 234 8.09 11.67 22.32
C ILE A 234 7.36 12.90 22.87
N THR A 235 8.05 13.63 23.74
CA THR A 235 7.59 14.93 24.23
C THR A 235 8.17 16.03 23.35
N ALA A 236 7.31 16.88 22.79
CA ALA A 236 7.69 18.00 21.94
C ALA A 236 7.20 19.32 22.53
N ASP A 237 8.06 20.34 22.53
CA ASP A 237 7.74 21.67 23.04
C ASP A 237 7.19 22.57 21.93
N LEU A 238 5.94 22.98 22.05
CA LEU A 238 5.29 23.90 21.09
C LEU A 238 5.91 25.30 21.07
N ALA A 239 6.77 25.66 22.04
CA ALA A 239 7.47 26.95 22.04
C ALA A 239 8.64 26.99 21.03
N ALA A 240 9.17 25.80 20.59
CA ALA A 240 10.31 25.72 19.69
C ALA A 240 10.15 24.59 18.64
N PRO A 241 9.06 24.56 17.85
CA PRO A 241 8.80 23.48 16.92
C PRO A 241 9.83 23.36 15.78
N GLU A 242 10.48 24.46 15.41
CA GLU A 242 11.55 24.49 14.40
C GLU A 242 12.76 23.60 14.76
N SER A 243 12.92 23.27 16.03
CA SER A 243 14.02 22.42 16.55
C SER A 243 13.68 20.93 16.61
N TRP A 244 12.46 20.51 16.28
CA TRP A 244 12.01 19.13 16.50
C TRP A 244 12.71 18.11 15.61
N PHE A 245 13.03 18.47 14.37
CA PHE A 245 13.66 17.55 13.41
C PHE A 245 15.15 17.86 13.26
N GLY A 246 15.96 16.84 13.45
CA GLY A 246 17.41 16.87 13.33
C GLY A 246 17.92 16.01 12.16
N PRO A 247 19.17 15.52 12.26
CA PRO A 247 19.80 14.73 11.21
C PRO A 247 19.00 13.51 10.78
N VAL A 248 19.06 13.18 9.48
CA VAL A 248 18.41 12.04 8.85
C VAL A 248 19.48 11.08 8.38
N GLU A 249 19.35 9.79 8.74
CA GLU A 249 20.08 8.67 8.17
C GLU A 249 19.22 8.04 7.08
N GLN A 250 19.79 7.88 5.88
CA GLN A 250 19.11 7.23 4.75
C GLN A 250 19.66 5.81 4.51
N THR A 251 18.81 4.95 3.96
CA THR A 251 19.23 3.66 3.40
C THR A 251 19.97 3.86 2.09
N SER A 252 20.61 2.81 1.57
CA SER A 252 21.25 2.81 0.25
C SER A 252 20.25 3.07 -0.90
N SER A 253 18.96 2.84 -0.67
CA SER A 253 17.88 3.11 -1.61
C SER A 253 17.29 4.51 -1.48
N GLY A 254 17.80 5.35 -0.56
CA GLY A 254 17.36 6.73 -0.37
C GLY A 254 16.07 6.90 0.46
N TYR A 255 15.63 5.86 1.14
CA TYR A 255 14.55 5.97 2.14
C TYR A 255 15.10 6.41 3.49
N THR A 256 14.28 7.05 4.31
CA THR A 256 14.66 7.43 5.68
C THR A 256 14.72 6.18 6.55
N LYS A 257 15.93 5.77 6.95
CA LYS A 257 16.15 4.68 7.89
C LYS A 257 15.82 5.14 9.31
N SER A 258 16.42 6.24 9.72
CA SER A 258 16.19 6.86 11.01
C SER A 258 16.38 8.39 10.93
N LEU A 259 15.83 9.10 11.89
CA LEU A 259 16.07 10.53 12.05
C LEU A 259 15.96 10.92 13.53
N THR A 260 16.57 12.06 13.87
CA THR A 260 16.42 12.63 15.19
C THR A 260 15.12 13.42 15.27
N VAL A 261 14.29 13.13 16.27
CA VAL A 261 13.05 13.85 16.58
C VAL A 261 13.09 14.26 18.06
N CYS A 262 13.06 15.54 18.34
CA CYS A 262 13.16 16.09 19.72
C CYS A 262 14.29 15.44 20.55
N GLY A 263 15.47 15.24 19.92
CA GLY A 263 16.64 14.63 20.56
C GLY A 263 16.62 13.10 20.67
N GLN A 264 15.58 12.43 20.20
CA GLN A 264 15.46 10.96 20.20
C GLN A 264 15.62 10.40 18.78
N THR A 265 16.21 9.22 18.64
CA THR A 265 16.29 8.52 17.34
C THR A 265 14.99 7.78 17.08
N VAL A 266 14.36 8.07 15.94
CA VAL A 266 13.10 7.44 15.49
C VAL A 266 13.31 6.80 14.13
N SER A 267 12.77 5.60 13.90
CA SER A 267 12.80 4.99 12.57
C SER A 267 11.89 5.73 11.59
N GLY A 268 12.30 5.78 10.31
CA GLY A 268 11.47 6.35 9.26
C GLY A 268 10.10 5.67 9.17
N THR A 269 10.05 4.36 9.37
CA THR A 269 8.80 3.57 9.39
C THR A 269 7.86 3.99 10.52
N ALA A 270 8.39 4.15 11.75
CA ALA A 270 7.57 4.59 12.88
C ALA A 270 6.99 5.99 12.67
N LEU A 271 7.80 6.93 12.16
CA LEU A 271 7.33 8.28 11.87
C LEU A 271 6.31 8.29 10.71
N ARG A 272 6.56 7.50 9.65
CA ARG A 272 5.61 7.33 8.55
C ARG A 272 4.24 6.87 9.05
N GLN A 273 4.20 5.87 9.94
CA GLN A 273 2.97 5.35 10.52
C GLN A 273 2.27 6.38 11.40
N ALA A 274 3.01 7.05 12.30
CA ALA A 274 2.46 8.03 13.22
C ALA A 274 1.82 9.24 12.51
N LEU A 275 2.38 9.65 11.38
CA LEU A 275 1.91 10.79 10.58
C LEU A 275 1.05 10.40 9.37
N GLY A 276 0.86 9.11 9.10
CA GLY A 276 0.13 8.64 7.92
C GLY A 276 0.78 9.04 6.59
N LEU A 277 2.12 9.08 6.53
CA LEU A 277 2.84 9.47 5.32
C LEU A 277 2.81 8.38 4.27
N ARG A 278 2.78 8.75 2.99
CA ARG A 278 2.71 7.79 1.87
C ARG A 278 3.96 6.92 1.76
N SER A 279 5.13 7.46 2.06
CA SER A 279 6.42 6.77 1.92
C SER A 279 7.36 7.16 3.06
N THR A 280 8.36 6.34 3.33
CA THR A 280 9.50 6.69 4.18
C THR A 280 10.55 7.53 3.44
N CYS A 281 10.45 7.68 2.10
CA CYS A 281 11.24 8.66 1.36
C CYS A 281 10.57 10.03 1.44
N PHE A 282 10.91 10.82 2.48
CA PHE A 282 10.30 12.13 2.70
C PHE A 282 11.32 13.20 3.09
N THR A 283 10.92 14.44 2.91
CA THR A 283 11.58 15.63 3.48
C THR A 283 10.58 16.39 4.34
N VAL A 284 11.07 17.08 5.37
CA VAL A 284 10.24 17.91 6.26
C VAL A 284 10.75 19.34 6.25
N GLN A 285 9.82 20.28 6.22
CA GLN A 285 10.09 21.71 6.35
C GLN A 285 9.12 22.31 7.36
N TYR A 286 9.60 23.23 8.22
CA TYR A 286 8.78 24.00 9.15
C TYR A 286 8.68 25.44 8.67
N GLN A 287 7.46 25.95 8.60
CA GLN A 287 7.21 27.35 8.27
C GLN A 287 5.89 27.83 8.89
N SER A 288 5.93 28.98 9.53
CA SER A 288 4.73 29.69 10.03
C SER A 288 3.77 28.79 10.85
N GLY A 289 4.32 28.00 11.78
CA GLY A 289 3.54 27.13 12.67
C GLY A 289 3.14 25.79 12.09
N ASN A 290 3.55 25.48 10.86
CA ASN A 290 3.20 24.25 10.17
C ASN A 290 4.42 23.46 9.69
N PHE A 291 4.30 22.15 9.68
CA PHE A 291 5.24 21.22 9.06
C PHE A 291 4.70 20.73 7.72
N SER A 292 5.49 20.87 6.67
CA SER A 292 5.22 20.32 5.34
C SER A 292 6.07 19.07 5.13
N PHE A 293 5.43 17.91 4.99
CA PHE A 293 6.09 16.66 4.65
C PHE A 293 5.88 16.36 3.17
N THR A 294 6.97 16.30 2.41
CA THR A 294 6.95 15.95 1.00
C THR A 294 7.49 14.53 0.84
N THR A 295 6.64 13.59 0.47
CA THR A 295 6.96 12.20 0.21
C THR A 295 7.21 11.96 -1.28
N ARG A 296 8.10 11.01 -1.61
CA ARG A 296 8.32 10.46 -2.95
C ARG A 296 8.02 8.98 -2.91
N GLY A 297 7.25 8.49 -3.91
CA GLY A 297 6.71 7.15 -3.93
C GLY A 297 5.52 6.97 -3.00
N TYR A 298 4.96 5.75 -3.00
CA TYR A 298 3.78 5.37 -2.23
C TYR A 298 3.84 3.89 -1.83
N GLY A 299 3.99 3.61 -0.56
CA GLY A 299 4.09 2.28 0.00
C GLY A 299 5.34 2.09 0.86
N HIS A 300 5.63 0.83 1.21
CA HIS A 300 6.77 0.45 2.03
C HIS A 300 8.08 0.31 1.23
N GLY A 301 7.98 0.20 -0.09
CA GLY A 301 9.14 0.15 -0.98
C GLY A 301 9.72 -1.24 -1.24
N VAL A 302 9.26 -2.31 -0.60
CA VAL A 302 9.86 -3.65 -0.67
C VAL A 302 9.13 -4.57 -1.65
N GLY A 303 9.85 -5.23 -2.55
CA GLY A 303 9.30 -6.15 -3.54
C GLY A 303 8.74 -5.44 -4.77
N LEU A 304 7.60 -5.88 -5.32
CA LEU A 304 7.07 -5.41 -6.59
C LEU A 304 6.48 -4.00 -6.48
N SER A 305 7.02 -3.06 -7.27
CA SER A 305 6.35 -1.79 -7.53
C SER A 305 5.26 -1.97 -8.57
N GLN A 306 4.02 -1.65 -8.22
CA GLN A 306 2.87 -1.79 -9.12
C GLN A 306 2.99 -0.88 -10.34
N TRP A 307 3.44 0.37 -10.16
CA TRP A 307 3.69 1.27 -11.28
C TRP A 307 4.87 0.81 -12.15
N GLY A 308 5.94 0.32 -11.53
CA GLY A 308 7.07 -0.24 -12.25
C GLY A 308 6.69 -1.47 -13.06
N ALA A 309 5.87 -2.38 -12.49
CA ALA A 309 5.31 -3.52 -13.21
C ALA A 309 4.47 -3.10 -14.43
N LYS A 310 3.62 -2.05 -14.26
CA LYS A 310 2.89 -1.45 -15.37
C LYS A 310 3.84 -0.96 -16.47
N ALA A 311 4.87 -0.21 -16.10
CA ALA A 311 5.80 0.37 -17.06
C ALA A 311 6.64 -0.70 -17.78
N MET A 312 7.01 -1.79 -17.10
CA MET A 312 7.69 -2.93 -17.73
C MET A 312 6.77 -3.63 -18.74
N ALA A 313 5.51 -3.87 -18.38
CA ALA A 313 4.52 -4.47 -19.28
C ALA A 313 4.22 -3.58 -20.49
N GLU A 314 4.24 -2.25 -20.36
CA GLU A 314 4.14 -1.29 -21.47
C GLU A 314 5.37 -1.31 -22.39
N GLN A 315 6.47 -1.94 -21.97
CA GLN A 315 7.70 -2.16 -22.73
C GLN A 315 7.85 -3.64 -23.15
N ASP A 316 6.72 -4.35 -23.29
CA ASP A 316 6.62 -5.73 -23.75
C ASP A 316 7.27 -6.80 -22.83
N ALA A 317 7.55 -6.48 -21.55
CA ALA A 317 7.93 -7.48 -20.57
C ALA A 317 6.71 -8.36 -20.20
N ASP A 318 6.89 -9.66 -20.17
CA ASP A 318 5.86 -10.56 -19.67
C ASP A 318 5.83 -10.60 -18.12
N TYR A 319 4.79 -11.24 -17.56
CA TYR A 319 4.64 -11.30 -16.09
C TYR A 319 5.79 -12.06 -15.42
N ALA A 320 6.42 -13.03 -16.09
CA ALA A 320 7.55 -13.78 -15.53
C ALA A 320 8.80 -12.92 -15.47
N ASP A 321 9.06 -12.08 -16.49
CA ASP A 321 10.14 -11.09 -16.49
C ASP A 321 9.93 -10.05 -15.37
N ILE A 322 8.71 -9.55 -15.20
CA ILE A 322 8.36 -8.61 -14.13
C ILE A 322 8.62 -9.22 -12.75
N LEU A 323 8.17 -10.45 -12.52
CA LEU A 323 8.36 -11.16 -11.27
C LEU A 323 9.86 -11.45 -10.99
N ALA A 324 10.60 -11.89 -12.00
CA ALA A 324 12.04 -12.15 -11.89
C ALA A 324 12.83 -10.87 -11.57
N HIS A 325 12.40 -9.72 -12.09
CA HIS A 325 13.00 -8.42 -11.78
C HIS A 325 12.80 -8.01 -10.32
N TYR A 326 11.56 -8.10 -9.81
CA TYR A 326 11.25 -7.62 -8.45
C TYR A 326 11.54 -8.63 -7.34
N TYR A 327 11.68 -9.91 -7.68
CA TYR A 327 12.00 -11.00 -6.75
C TYR A 327 13.18 -11.84 -7.27
N PRO A 328 14.37 -11.24 -7.40
CA PRO A 328 15.53 -11.92 -7.98
C PRO A 328 15.91 -13.16 -7.17
N GLY A 329 16.20 -14.26 -7.87
CA GLY A 329 16.57 -15.54 -7.25
C GLY A 329 15.39 -16.42 -6.82
N THR A 330 14.13 -15.96 -6.96
CA THR A 330 12.97 -16.83 -6.85
C THR A 330 12.76 -17.64 -8.11
N GLN A 331 11.98 -18.70 -8.01
CA GLN A 331 11.62 -19.57 -9.12
C GLN A 331 10.12 -19.58 -9.34
N LEU A 332 9.70 -19.31 -10.57
CA LEU A 332 8.30 -19.42 -10.98
C LEU A 332 7.98 -20.87 -11.27
N HIS A 333 7.05 -21.45 -10.53
CA HIS A 333 6.58 -22.82 -10.71
C HIS A 333 5.09 -22.85 -11.04
N ARG A 334 4.73 -23.62 -12.07
CA ARG A 334 3.32 -23.93 -12.33
C ARG A 334 2.95 -25.19 -11.58
N MET A 335 2.00 -25.09 -10.65
CA MET A 335 1.47 -26.25 -9.95
C MET A 335 0.70 -27.13 -10.93
N GLY A 336 0.81 -28.46 -10.78
CA GLY A 336 0.12 -29.41 -11.64
C GLY A 336 -1.39 -29.20 -11.63
N SER A 337 -1.99 -29.22 -12.80
CA SER A 337 -3.44 -29.24 -13.01
C SER A 337 -4.04 -30.59 -12.59
#